data_8c1153bb554a8c38ac9c2bf899688b25
#
_entry.id   8c1153bb554a8c38ac9c2bf899688b25
#
_cell.length_a   1.000
_cell.length_b   1.000
_cell.length_c   1.000
_cell.angle_alpha   90.00
_cell.angle_beta   90.00
_cell.angle_gamma   90.00
#
_symmetry.space_group_name_H-M   'P 1'
#
loop_
_entity.id
_entity.type
_entity.pdbx_description
1 polymer ?
#
loop_
_entity_poly.entity_id
_entity_poly.type
_entity_poly.pdbx_seq_one_letter_code
_entity_poly.pdbx_strand_id
1 'polypeptide(L)'
;MFFNFNDELTCAENRARLNFSEGKNNMTFLKSTALAASILALSATGVLAKCDPGEIVIKFSHVTNTDKHPKGIAATLLEKRVNEEMNGKACMQVFPNSSLYNDNKVLEAMLSGDVQMAAPSLSKFEKFTKKYRIFDLPFMFTDINAVDRFQNSDEGQKLKNAMKRRGLQGLAFWHNGMKHMSANKPLVLPSDASGLKFRVQSSDVLVAQFKQLGANPQKMSFKEVYGGLQTKVIDGQENTWSNIYGKKFFEVQDGVTETNHGIIDYLLVTSDEWWAGLKPDVRDQLAKIISEVTVARNKESTGVNEANKQKIIAAGGVVRTLNAEQRKAWVDALKPVWKQFEGDVGADLIAAAQTANAGK
;
A
#
# COMPACT_ATOMS: atom_id res chain seq x y z
N MET A 1 -38.76 50.72 -8.42
CA MET A 1 -38.14 52.02 -8.15
C MET A 1 -36.73 51.98 -8.66
N PHE A 2 -36.52 52.66 -9.76
CA PHE A 2 -35.24 52.78 -10.49
C PHE A 2 -34.21 53.56 -9.69
N PHE A 3 -32.94 53.25 -9.82
CA PHE A 3 -31.89 54.19 -10.24
C PHE A 3 -30.57 53.47 -10.56
N ASN A 4 -30.16 53.68 -11.80
CA ASN A 4 -28.84 53.53 -12.40
C ASN A 4 -27.91 54.69 -11.96
N PHE A 5 -26.57 54.52 -12.01
CA PHE A 5 -25.66 55.26 -12.92
C PHE A 5 -24.17 54.96 -12.60
N ASN A 6 -23.48 54.66 -13.65
CA ASN A 6 -22.09 54.79 -14.03
C ASN A 6 -21.36 56.04 -13.48
N ASP A 7 -20.00 55.91 -13.41
CA ASP A 7 -18.99 56.77 -14.05
C ASP A 7 -17.59 56.20 -13.67
N GLU A 8 -16.85 55.72 -14.58
CA GLU A 8 -15.87 56.23 -15.55
C GLU A 8 -14.66 57.03 -14.96
N LEU A 9 -13.46 56.45 -15.31
CA LEU A 9 -12.22 57.06 -15.78
C LEU A 9 -11.39 57.98 -14.88
N THR A 10 -10.10 57.71 -14.68
CA THR A 10 -9.03 58.27 -15.50
C THR A 10 -7.63 57.72 -15.22
N CYS A 11 -6.86 57.57 -16.28
CA CYS A 11 -5.43 57.35 -16.43
C CYS A 11 -4.55 58.43 -15.73
N ALA A 12 -3.36 58.03 -15.28
CA ALA A 12 -2.18 58.86 -15.31
C ALA A 12 -0.89 58.06 -15.50
N GLU A 13 -0.36 58.15 -16.69
CA GLU A 13 1.01 57.78 -17.05
C GLU A 13 2.01 58.67 -16.31
N ASN A 14 3.13 58.11 -15.86
CA ASN A 14 4.34 58.89 -15.62
C ASN A 14 5.56 58.19 -16.23
N ARG A 15 6.00 58.74 -17.35
CA ARG A 15 7.29 58.48 -18.00
C ARG A 15 8.37 59.22 -17.22
N ALA A 16 9.41 58.52 -16.81
CA ALA A 16 10.69 59.09 -16.44
C ALA A 16 11.73 58.82 -17.54
N ARG A 17 12.24 59.87 -18.14
CA ARG A 17 13.27 59.91 -19.19
C ARG A 17 14.65 59.64 -18.58
N LEU A 18 15.40 58.76 -19.20
CA LEU A 18 16.83 58.57 -18.99
C LEU A 18 17.62 59.58 -19.84
N ASN A 19 18.52 60.31 -19.18
CA ASN A 19 19.52 61.15 -19.85
C ASN A 19 20.79 60.32 -20.09
N PHE A 20 21.24 60.34 -21.33
CA PHE A 20 22.55 59.87 -21.76
C PHE A 20 23.59 60.91 -21.44
N SER A 21 24.74 60.51 -20.90
CA SER A 21 25.98 61.28 -20.88
C SER A 21 27.09 60.36 -21.41
N GLU A 22 27.65 60.78 -22.53
CA GLU A 22 28.84 60.20 -23.15
C GLU A 22 30.11 60.58 -22.38
N GLY A 23 30.96 59.58 -22.16
CA GLY A 23 32.35 59.81 -21.71
C GLY A 23 33.26 58.76 -22.35
N LYS A 24 34.09 59.23 -23.31
CA LYS A 24 35.14 58.45 -23.98
C LYS A 24 36.32 58.22 -23.04
N ASN A 25 36.90 57.04 -23.00
CA ASN A 25 38.26 56.65 -23.43
C ASN A 25 38.84 55.48 -22.59
N ASN A 26 39.42 54.64 -23.38
CA ASN A 26 40.67 53.87 -23.26
C ASN A 26 40.62 52.37 -22.99
N MET A 27 41.08 51.75 -24.02
CA MET A 27 41.43 50.36 -24.24
C MET A 27 42.45 49.83 -23.22
N THR A 28 42.19 48.68 -22.60
CA THR A 28 43.24 47.72 -22.29
C THR A 28 42.65 46.31 -22.35
N PHE A 29 43.22 45.49 -23.24
CA PHE A 29 42.93 44.07 -23.42
C PHE A 29 43.30 43.26 -22.19
N LEU A 30 42.35 42.59 -21.58
CA LEU A 30 42.61 41.45 -20.71
C LEU A 30 41.67 40.33 -21.10
N LYS A 31 42.27 39.27 -21.67
CA LYS A 31 41.62 38.02 -21.95
C LYS A 31 41.21 37.34 -20.64
N SER A 32 39.93 37.32 -20.33
CA SER A 32 39.40 36.49 -19.25
C SER A 32 38.56 35.38 -19.89
N THR A 33 39.10 34.19 -19.89
CA THR A 33 38.42 32.93 -20.21
C THR A 33 37.31 32.69 -19.20
N ALA A 34 36.06 32.93 -19.61
CA ALA A 34 34.89 32.54 -18.84
C ALA A 34 34.72 31.00 -18.93
N LEU A 35 35.06 30.31 -17.86
CA LEU A 35 34.80 28.90 -17.66
C LEU A 35 33.29 28.74 -17.35
N ALA A 36 32.50 28.42 -18.35
CA ALA A 36 31.09 28.08 -18.17
C ALA A 36 31.00 26.70 -17.48
N ALA A 37 30.85 26.71 -16.15
CA ALA A 37 30.51 25.53 -15.38
C ALA A 37 29.04 25.19 -15.66
N SER A 38 28.80 24.30 -16.62
CA SER A 38 27.50 23.67 -16.82
C SER A 38 27.21 22.74 -15.67
N ILE A 39 26.42 23.20 -14.71
CA ILE A 39 25.83 22.33 -13.66
C ILE A 39 24.78 21.49 -14.37
N LEU A 40 25.14 20.23 -14.74
CA LEU A 40 24.19 19.21 -15.05
C LEU A 40 23.42 18.88 -13.76
N ALA A 41 22.25 19.46 -13.60
CA ALA A 41 21.26 18.98 -12.65
C ALA A 41 20.81 17.59 -13.11
N LEU A 42 21.41 16.52 -12.59
CA LEU A 42 20.84 15.18 -12.69
C LEU A 42 19.51 15.18 -11.94
N SER A 43 18.44 15.45 -12.66
CA SER A 43 17.10 15.09 -12.22
C SER A 43 17.07 13.57 -12.11
N ALA A 44 17.11 13.04 -10.89
CA ALA A 44 16.83 11.63 -10.62
C ALA A 44 15.33 11.39 -10.86
N THR A 45 14.91 11.44 -12.12
CA THR A 45 13.70 10.78 -12.56
C THR A 45 14.01 9.30 -12.42
N GLY A 46 13.27 8.57 -11.57
CA GLY A 46 13.34 7.13 -11.50
C GLY A 46 13.16 6.57 -12.91
N VAL A 47 14.26 6.25 -13.56
CA VAL A 47 14.25 5.61 -14.88
C VAL A 47 13.73 4.20 -14.63
N LEU A 48 12.51 3.92 -15.12
CA LEU A 48 12.05 2.53 -15.24
C LEU A 48 13.12 1.75 -15.98
N ALA A 49 13.47 0.57 -15.47
CA ALA A 49 14.42 -0.31 -16.13
C ALA A 49 13.98 -0.49 -17.60
N LYS A 50 14.87 -0.17 -18.52
CA LYS A 50 14.58 -0.33 -19.94
C LYS A 50 14.88 -1.78 -20.31
N CYS A 51 13.82 -2.55 -20.59
CA CYS A 51 13.97 -3.92 -21.05
C CYS A 51 14.52 -3.95 -22.48
N ASP A 52 15.40 -4.92 -22.75
CA ASP A 52 15.99 -5.12 -24.06
C ASP A 52 15.03 -5.86 -25.01
N PRO A 53 15.18 -5.68 -26.35
CA PRO A 53 14.38 -6.42 -27.31
C PRO A 53 14.56 -7.95 -27.17
N GLY A 54 13.43 -8.66 -27.08
CA GLY A 54 13.41 -10.11 -26.93
C GLY A 54 13.28 -10.62 -25.50
N GLU A 55 13.41 -9.78 -24.50
CA GLU A 55 13.14 -10.13 -23.10
C GLU A 55 11.63 -10.27 -22.84
N ILE A 56 11.28 -11.17 -21.93
CA ILE A 56 9.93 -11.24 -21.37
C ILE A 56 9.76 -10.08 -20.41
N VAL A 57 8.93 -9.09 -20.76
CA VAL A 57 8.66 -7.93 -19.92
C VAL A 57 7.67 -8.28 -18.82
N ILE A 58 8.09 -8.13 -17.55
CA ILE A 58 7.27 -8.37 -16.36
C ILE A 58 6.90 -7.04 -15.74
N LYS A 59 5.68 -6.56 -15.97
CA LYS A 59 5.15 -5.37 -15.31
C LYS A 59 4.61 -5.74 -13.93
N PHE A 60 5.19 -5.17 -12.89
CA PHE A 60 4.75 -5.34 -11.50
C PHE A 60 4.08 -4.05 -10.99
N SER A 61 2.78 -4.10 -10.69
CA SER A 61 2.05 -2.94 -10.17
C SER A 61 1.74 -3.07 -8.69
N HIS A 62 2.04 -2.02 -7.90
CA HIS A 62 1.65 -1.96 -6.49
C HIS A 62 1.30 -0.53 -6.02
N VAL A 63 0.66 -0.42 -4.83
CA VAL A 63 0.02 0.83 -4.37
C VAL A 63 0.82 1.57 -3.28
N THR A 64 1.98 1.07 -2.89
CA THR A 64 2.81 1.59 -1.80
C THR A 64 4.06 2.30 -2.32
N ASN A 65 4.79 3.01 -1.45
CA ASN A 65 6.13 3.52 -1.80
C ASN A 65 7.16 2.37 -1.84
N THR A 66 8.33 2.64 -2.40
CA THR A 66 9.39 1.66 -2.67
C THR A 66 10.36 1.42 -1.51
N ASP A 67 10.49 2.39 -0.60
CA ASP A 67 11.57 2.46 0.40
C ASP A 67 11.11 2.40 1.87
N LYS A 68 9.82 2.63 2.14
CA LYS A 68 9.29 2.76 3.51
C LYS A 68 8.27 1.68 3.87
N HIS A 69 7.97 0.81 2.92
CA HIS A 69 6.90 -0.18 3.05
C HIS A 69 7.41 -1.58 2.72
N PRO A 70 7.12 -2.64 3.53
CA PRO A 70 7.63 -3.99 3.31
C PRO A 70 7.44 -4.49 1.87
N LYS A 71 6.22 -4.37 1.33
CA LYS A 71 5.91 -4.76 -0.06
C LYS A 71 6.70 -3.96 -1.10
N GLY A 72 6.85 -2.65 -0.91
CA GLY A 72 7.60 -1.81 -1.85
C GLY A 72 9.06 -2.19 -1.89
N ILE A 73 9.67 -2.40 -0.70
CA ILE A 73 11.06 -2.87 -0.58
C ILE A 73 11.22 -4.25 -1.24
N ALA A 74 10.26 -5.17 -1.01
CA ALA A 74 10.27 -6.49 -1.64
C ALA A 74 10.17 -6.42 -3.17
N ALA A 75 9.27 -5.57 -3.70
CA ALA A 75 9.10 -5.39 -5.14
C ALA A 75 10.36 -4.81 -5.80
N THR A 76 11.00 -3.81 -5.16
CA THR A 76 12.26 -3.23 -5.65
C THR A 76 13.40 -4.25 -5.64
N LEU A 77 13.51 -5.09 -4.59
CA LEU A 77 14.50 -6.16 -4.55
C LEU A 77 14.23 -7.23 -5.62
N LEU A 78 12.95 -7.58 -5.83
CA LEU A 78 12.55 -8.55 -6.85
C LEU A 78 12.91 -8.03 -8.25
N GLU A 79 12.58 -6.77 -8.56
CA GLU A 79 12.95 -6.10 -9.82
C GLU A 79 14.46 -6.17 -10.07
N LYS A 80 15.25 -5.75 -9.07
CA LYS A 80 16.70 -5.77 -9.14
C LYS A 80 17.22 -7.17 -9.48
N ARG A 81 16.80 -8.18 -8.72
CA ARG A 81 17.27 -9.56 -8.88
C ARG A 81 16.85 -10.18 -10.21
N VAL A 82 15.61 -9.93 -10.64
CA VAL A 82 15.14 -10.39 -11.95
C VAL A 82 16.02 -9.80 -13.06
N ASN A 83 16.26 -8.50 -13.03
CA ASN A 83 17.04 -7.83 -14.06
C ASN A 83 18.52 -8.22 -14.06
N GLU A 84 19.09 -8.57 -12.91
CA GLU A 84 20.48 -9.02 -12.81
C GLU A 84 20.67 -10.52 -13.07
N GLU A 85 19.71 -11.38 -12.67
CA GLU A 85 19.91 -12.83 -12.63
C GLU A 85 19.24 -13.60 -13.78
N MET A 86 18.26 -12.98 -14.49
CA MET A 86 17.56 -13.68 -15.58
C MET A 86 18.37 -13.71 -16.91
N ASN A 87 19.53 -13.04 -16.95
CA ASN A 87 20.48 -13.09 -18.09
C ASN A 87 19.82 -12.80 -19.46
N GLY A 88 19.04 -11.73 -19.55
CA GLY A 88 18.35 -11.32 -20.78
C GLY A 88 17.14 -12.17 -21.16
N LYS A 89 16.71 -13.13 -20.34
CA LYS A 89 15.49 -13.92 -20.57
C LYS A 89 14.22 -13.18 -20.19
N ALA A 90 14.30 -12.38 -19.13
CA ALA A 90 13.19 -11.57 -18.62
C ALA A 90 13.71 -10.29 -17.95
N CYS A 91 12.91 -9.25 -18.03
CA CYS A 91 13.15 -7.96 -17.40
C CYS A 91 11.89 -7.53 -16.63
N MET A 92 12.06 -7.04 -15.41
CA MET A 92 10.96 -6.56 -14.58
C MET A 92 10.95 -5.04 -14.51
N GLN A 93 9.75 -4.47 -14.54
CA GLN A 93 9.47 -3.04 -14.36
C GLN A 93 8.46 -2.87 -13.23
N VAL A 94 8.86 -2.21 -12.15
CA VAL A 94 7.98 -1.95 -11.00
C VAL A 94 7.29 -0.59 -11.11
N PHE A 95 5.97 -0.60 -10.94
CA PHE A 95 5.10 0.58 -10.97
C PHE A 95 4.51 0.83 -9.57
N PRO A 96 5.16 1.64 -8.73
CA PRO A 96 4.74 1.91 -7.36
C PRO A 96 3.63 2.95 -7.28
N ASN A 97 3.08 3.15 -6.07
CA ASN A 97 2.14 4.22 -5.73
C ASN A 97 0.88 4.30 -6.61
N SER A 98 0.42 3.17 -7.14
CA SER A 98 -0.70 3.10 -8.08
C SER A 98 -0.45 3.89 -9.38
N SER A 99 0.81 3.96 -9.84
CA SER A 99 1.17 4.68 -11.06
C SER A 99 0.65 4.00 -12.32
N LEU A 100 0.52 2.67 -12.31
CA LEU A 100 -0.07 1.90 -13.41
C LEU A 100 -1.52 1.52 -13.11
N TYR A 101 -1.76 0.75 -12.03
CA TYR A 101 -3.09 0.35 -11.59
C TYR A 101 -3.25 0.53 -10.07
N ASN A 102 -4.46 0.91 -9.64
CA ASN A 102 -4.82 0.85 -8.23
C ASN A 102 -5.20 -0.59 -7.81
N ASP A 103 -5.33 -0.80 -6.50
CA ASP A 103 -5.58 -2.10 -5.89
C ASP A 103 -7.00 -2.69 -6.14
N ASN A 104 -7.92 -1.91 -6.72
CA ASN A 104 -9.24 -2.38 -7.12
C ASN A 104 -9.29 -2.85 -8.59
N LYS A 105 -8.29 -2.46 -9.41
CA LYS A 105 -8.27 -2.71 -10.85
C LYS A 105 -7.15 -3.66 -11.31
N VAL A 106 -6.11 -3.81 -10.50
CA VAL A 106 -4.90 -4.56 -10.89
C VAL A 106 -5.16 -6.04 -11.23
N LEU A 107 -6.12 -6.70 -10.57
CA LEU A 107 -6.43 -8.11 -10.85
C LEU A 107 -7.19 -8.29 -12.18
N GLU A 108 -8.06 -7.35 -12.52
CA GLU A 108 -8.75 -7.33 -13.82
C GLU A 108 -7.72 -7.06 -14.94
N ALA A 109 -6.81 -6.10 -14.76
CA ALA A 109 -5.72 -5.80 -15.68
C ALA A 109 -4.74 -6.97 -15.87
N MET A 110 -4.54 -7.78 -14.82
CA MET A 110 -3.72 -9.01 -14.89
C MET A 110 -4.38 -10.07 -15.76
N LEU A 111 -5.69 -10.27 -15.63
CA LEU A 111 -6.44 -11.21 -16.47
C LEU A 111 -6.50 -10.76 -17.93
N SER A 112 -6.41 -9.46 -18.21
CA SER A 112 -6.32 -8.91 -19.57
C SER A 112 -4.89 -8.90 -20.13
N GLY A 113 -3.87 -9.34 -19.35
CA GLY A 113 -2.47 -9.39 -19.79
C GLY A 113 -1.70 -8.07 -19.68
N ASP A 114 -2.32 -6.98 -19.21
CA ASP A 114 -1.67 -5.67 -19.08
C ASP A 114 -0.60 -5.61 -17.99
N VAL A 115 -0.73 -6.46 -16.97
CA VAL A 115 0.17 -6.58 -15.81
C VAL A 115 0.47 -8.06 -15.56
N GLN A 116 1.74 -8.42 -15.40
CA GLN A 116 2.16 -9.79 -15.19
C GLN A 116 2.20 -10.17 -13.71
N MET A 117 2.53 -9.21 -12.83
CA MET A 117 2.61 -9.46 -11.39
C MET A 117 2.04 -8.30 -10.58
N ALA A 118 1.48 -8.63 -9.42
CA ALA A 118 1.02 -7.68 -8.41
C ALA A 118 1.07 -8.33 -7.03
N ALA A 119 1.04 -7.50 -5.98
CA ALA A 119 0.89 -7.98 -4.61
C ALA A 119 -0.21 -7.19 -3.87
N PRO A 120 -1.50 -7.38 -4.21
CA PRO A 120 -2.60 -6.78 -3.48
C PRO A 120 -2.77 -7.44 -2.11
N SER A 121 -3.41 -6.72 -1.15
CA SER A 121 -3.76 -7.32 0.13
C SER A 121 -4.78 -8.44 -0.03
N LEU A 122 -4.76 -9.40 0.89
CA LEU A 122 -5.61 -10.60 0.85
C LEU A 122 -7.11 -10.26 0.79
N SER A 123 -7.53 -9.15 1.40
CA SER A 123 -8.90 -8.62 1.32
C SER A 123 -9.36 -8.23 -0.10
N LYS A 124 -8.44 -8.07 -1.06
CA LYS A 124 -8.77 -7.66 -2.44
C LYS A 124 -9.22 -8.82 -3.33
N PHE A 125 -9.07 -10.04 -2.85
CA PHE A 125 -9.43 -11.24 -3.60
C PHE A 125 -10.88 -11.71 -3.39
N GLU A 126 -11.69 -10.96 -2.67
CA GLU A 126 -13.09 -11.28 -2.31
C GLU A 126 -13.95 -11.75 -3.50
N LYS A 127 -13.76 -11.13 -4.68
CA LYS A 127 -14.47 -11.51 -5.91
C LYS A 127 -14.01 -12.84 -6.51
N PHE A 128 -12.81 -13.30 -6.17
CA PHE A 128 -12.18 -14.49 -6.76
C PHE A 128 -12.31 -15.70 -5.85
N THR A 129 -12.21 -15.51 -4.54
CA THR A 129 -12.39 -16.54 -3.52
C THR A 129 -12.79 -15.96 -2.19
N LYS A 130 -13.62 -16.68 -1.45
CA LYS A 130 -14.02 -16.34 -0.08
C LYS A 130 -13.06 -16.91 0.97
N LYS A 131 -12.14 -17.79 0.58
CA LYS A 131 -11.21 -18.46 1.51
C LYS A 131 -10.24 -17.47 2.19
N TYR A 132 -9.87 -16.39 1.52
CA TYR A 132 -9.02 -15.35 2.11
C TYR A 132 -9.72 -14.49 3.16
N ARG A 133 -11.04 -14.64 3.38
CA ARG A 133 -11.78 -14.05 4.50
C ARG A 133 -11.18 -14.43 5.86
N ILE A 134 -10.48 -15.58 5.96
CA ILE A 134 -9.76 -16.00 7.18
C ILE A 134 -8.82 -14.90 7.69
N PHE A 135 -8.16 -14.16 6.81
CA PHE A 135 -7.22 -13.09 7.17
C PHE A 135 -7.92 -11.78 7.58
N ASP A 136 -9.20 -11.63 7.26
CA ASP A 136 -10.00 -10.47 7.62
C ASP A 136 -10.84 -10.70 8.88
N LEU A 137 -10.98 -11.94 9.36
CA LEU A 137 -11.69 -12.22 10.62
C LEU A 137 -11.01 -11.47 11.79
N PRO A 138 -11.76 -10.66 12.55
CA PRO A 138 -11.18 -9.84 13.61
C PRO A 138 -10.56 -10.71 14.70
N PHE A 139 -9.35 -10.36 15.13
CA PHE A 139 -8.58 -11.09 16.16
C PHE A 139 -8.39 -12.59 15.84
N MET A 140 -8.42 -12.97 14.55
CA MET A 140 -8.17 -14.36 14.15
C MET A 140 -6.73 -14.78 14.49
N PHE A 141 -5.76 -13.91 14.21
CA PHE A 141 -4.35 -14.16 14.49
C PHE A 141 -3.87 -13.30 15.67
N THR A 142 -3.06 -13.89 16.54
CA THR A 142 -2.49 -13.22 17.71
C THR A 142 -1.40 -12.23 17.35
N ASP A 143 -0.60 -12.57 16.35
CA ASP A 143 0.55 -11.81 15.88
C ASP A 143 0.99 -12.24 14.46
N ILE A 144 1.99 -11.59 13.92
CA ILE A 144 2.51 -11.89 12.58
C ILE A 144 3.21 -13.26 12.49
N ASN A 145 3.75 -13.77 13.61
CA ASN A 145 4.37 -15.10 13.62
C ASN A 145 3.30 -16.20 13.51
N ALA A 146 2.12 -15.99 14.11
CA ALA A 146 0.99 -16.89 13.93
C ALA A 146 0.50 -16.89 12.46
N VAL A 147 0.50 -15.73 11.81
CA VAL A 147 0.19 -15.62 10.37
C VAL A 147 1.24 -16.39 9.55
N ASP A 148 2.52 -16.23 9.84
CA ASP A 148 3.61 -16.94 9.16
C ASP A 148 3.47 -18.46 9.30
N ARG A 149 3.24 -18.95 10.52
CA ARG A 149 2.97 -20.39 10.76
C ARG A 149 1.78 -20.89 9.96
N PHE A 150 0.67 -20.15 9.97
CA PHE A 150 -0.52 -20.52 9.21
C PHE A 150 -0.26 -20.54 7.70
N GLN A 151 0.38 -19.52 7.16
CA GLN A 151 0.68 -19.43 5.72
C GLN A 151 1.66 -20.54 5.26
N ASN A 152 2.53 -21.00 6.16
CA ASN A 152 3.46 -22.12 5.89
C ASN A 152 2.86 -23.51 6.19
N SER A 153 1.68 -23.60 6.79
CA SER A 153 0.95 -24.87 6.95
C SER A 153 0.43 -25.41 5.61
N ASP A 154 0.04 -26.67 5.58
CA ASP A 154 -0.56 -27.30 4.37
C ASP A 154 -1.81 -26.53 3.91
N GLU A 155 -2.67 -26.11 4.84
CA GLU A 155 -3.89 -25.35 4.56
C GLU A 155 -3.54 -23.96 3.98
N GLY A 156 -2.57 -23.27 4.54
CA GLY A 156 -2.08 -21.99 4.06
C GLY A 156 -1.48 -22.10 2.66
N GLN A 157 -0.68 -23.14 2.40
CA GLN A 157 -0.07 -23.35 1.08
C GLN A 157 -1.12 -23.67 0.00
N LYS A 158 -2.17 -24.44 0.34
CA LYS A 158 -3.31 -24.68 -0.56
C LYS A 158 -4.00 -23.39 -1.01
N LEU A 159 -4.01 -22.35 -0.16
CA LEU A 159 -4.63 -21.05 -0.49
C LEU A 159 -4.00 -20.39 -1.72
N LYS A 160 -2.71 -20.58 -1.99
CA LYS A 160 -2.07 -20.03 -3.20
C LYS A 160 -2.77 -20.49 -4.49
N ASN A 161 -3.42 -21.65 -4.47
CA ASN A 161 -4.16 -22.20 -5.61
C ASN A 161 -5.67 -21.91 -5.56
N ALA A 162 -6.17 -21.22 -4.53
CA ALA A 162 -7.61 -21.02 -4.32
C ALA A 162 -8.32 -20.26 -5.46
N MET A 163 -7.56 -19.55 -6.30
CA MET A 163 -8.10 -18.74 -7.40
C MET A 163 -7.75 -19.29 -8.80
N LYS A 164 -7.08 -20.43 -8.90
CA LYS A 164 -6.62 -21.00 -10.18
C LYS A 164 -7.75 -21.14 -11.21
N ARG A 165 -8.91 -21.61 -10.76
CA ARG A 165 -10.11 -21.73 -11.61
C ARG A 165 -10.67 -20.36 -12.08
N ARG A 166 -10.18 -19.26 -11.54
CA ARG A 166 -10.52 -17.89 -11.92
C ARG A 166 -9.39 -17.21 -12.68
N GLY A 167 -8.39 -17.97 -13.13
CA GLY A 167 -7.26 -17.49 -13.92
C GLY A 167 -6.13 -16.80 -13.15
N LEU A 168 -6.12 -16.90 -11.81
CA LEU A 168 -5.10 -16.31 -10.97
C LEU A 168 -4.30 -17.36 -10.20
N GLN A 169 -2.97 -17.25 -10.21
CA GLN A 169 -2.02 -18.09 -9.47
C GLN A 169 -1.32 -17.29 -8.39
N GLY A 170 -1.46 -17.70 -7.13
CA GLY A 170 -0.66 -17.18 -6.02
C GLY A 170 0.75 -17.78 -6.03
N LEU A 171 1.76 -16.95 -5.88
CA LEU A 171 3.17 -17.35 -5.90
C LEU A 171 3.78 -17.35 -4.48
N ALA A 172 3.56 -16.30 -3.71
CA ALA A 172 4.13 -16.14 -2.38
C ALA A 172 3.25 -15.24 -1.50
N PHE A 173 3.30 -15.45 -0.18
CA PHE A 173 2.76 -14.52 0.79
C PHE A 173 3.85 -13.55 1.22
N TRP A 174 3.55 -12.25 1.17
CA TRP A 174 4.44 -11.19 1.63
C TRP A 174 3.86 -10.52 2.87
N HIS A 175 4.63 -10.51 3.96
CA HIS A 175 4.19 -9.93 5.22
C HIS A 175 4.15 -8.41 5.19
N ASN A 176 3.17 -7.88 5.89
CA ASN A 176 3.17 -6.50 6.33
C ASN A 176 3.07 -6.44 7.86
N GLY A 177 1.88 -6.55 8.46
CA GLY A 177 1.77 -6.48 9.91
C GLY A 177 0.35 -6.40 10.44
N MET A 178 0.26 -6.23 11.77
CA MET A 178 -1.01 -6.05 12.46
C MET A 178 -1.63 -4.69 12.13
N LYS A 179 -2.97 -4.64 12.09
CA LYS A 179 -3.74 -3.43 11.81
C LYS A 179 -4.08 -2.68 13.09
N HIS A 180 -4.07 -1.36 12.96
CA HIS A 180 -4.45 -0.40 13.97
C HIS A 180 -5.55 0.50 13.41
N MET A 181 -6.35 1.13 14.28
CA MET A 181 -7.40 2.04 13.88
C MET A 181 -7.00 3.49 14.12
N SER A 182 -7.37 4.39 13.22
CA SER A 182 -7.29 5.83 13.44
C SER A 182 -8.60 6.50 13.04
N ALA A 183 -8.90 7.63 13.68
CA ALA A 183 -10.04 8.46 13.37
C ALA A 183 -9.74 9.94 13.65
N ASN A 184 -10.70 10.82 13.36
CA ASN A 184 -10.64 12.26 13.67
C ASN A 184 -10.95 12.55 15.16
N LYS A 185 -11.08 11.52 15.99
CA LYS A 185 -11.20 11.58 17.45
C LYS A 185 -10.56 10.33 18.09
N PRO A 186 -10.27 10.34 19.42
CA PRO A 186 -9.75 9.17 20.11
C PRO A 186 -10.66 7.93 19.96
N LEU A 187 -10.05 6.76 19.78
CA LEU A 187 -10.71 5.46 19.77
C LEU A 187 -10.16 4.62 20.91
N VAL A 188 -10.80 4.61 22.06
CA VAL A 188 -10.39 3.86 23.24
C VAL A 188 -11.28 2.63 23.43
N LEU A 189 -12.59 2.79 23.31
CA LEU A 189 -13.57 1.74 23.40
C LEU A 189 -14.28 1.50 22.06
N PRO A 190 -14.85 0.31 21.83
CA PRO A 190 -15.60 0.02 20.57
C PRO A 190 -16.70 1.04 20.27
N SER A 191 -17.38 1.56 21.29
CA SER A 191 -18.42 2.58 21.17
C SER A 191 -17.91 3.90 20.57
N ASP A 192 -16.63 4.20 20.66
CA ASP A 192 -16.05 5.41 20.08
C ASP A 192 -16.09 5.41 18.55
N ALA A 193 -16.20 4.24 17.93
CA ALA A 193 -16.34 4.09 16.49
C ALA A 193 -17.77 4.35 15.98
N SER A 194 -18.76 4.36 16.89
CA SER A 194 -20.18 4.50 16.52
C SER A 194 -20.45 5.79 15.76
N GLY A 195 -21.22 5.69 14.67
CA GLY A 195 -21.61 6.80 13.79
C GLY A 195 -20.52 7.27 12.83
N LEU A 196 -19.22 6.91 13.05
CA LEU A 196 -18.13 7.35 12.18
C LEU A 196 -18.12 6.62 10.85
N LYS A 197 -17.69 7.32 9.80
CA LYS A 197 -17.47 6.75 8.46
C LYS A 197 -16.05 6.19 8.39
N PHE A 198 -15.91 4.87 8.39
CA PHE A 198 -14.62 4.21 8.26
C PHE A 198 -14.36 3.75 6.84
N ARG A 199 -13.20 4.09 6.30
CA ARG A 199 -12.72 3.44 5.09
C ARG A 199 -12.35 2.00 5.38
N VAL A 200 -12.83 1.09 4.53
CA VAL A 200 -12.44 -0.32 4.53
C VAL A 200 -11.95 -0.77 3.15
N GLN A 201 -11.22 -1.87 3.10
CA GLN A 201 -10.88 -2.53 1.84
C GLN A 201 -12.11 -3.23 1.25
N SER A 202 -11.97 -3.83 0.07
CA SER A 202 -13.07 -4.49 -0.65
C SER A 202 -13.37 -5.88 -0.06
N SER A 203 -13.75 -5.93 1.21
CA SER A 203 -14.07 -7.16 1.96
C SER A 203 -15.39 -6.98 2.71
N ASP A 204 -16.26 -7.99 2.62
CA ASP A 204 -17.53 -8.00 3.35
C ASP A 204 -17.31 -8.26 4.85
N VAL A 205 -16.26 -8.99 5.21
CA VAL A 205 -15.88 -9.19 6.62
C VAL A 205 -15.53 -7.86 7.26
N LEU A 206 -14.73 -7.02 6.60
CA LEU A 206 -14.38 -5.69 7.09
C LEU A 206 -15.61 -4.77 7.19
N VAL A 207 -16.52 -4.85 6.21
CA VAL A 207 -17.80 -4.15 6.29
C VAL A 207 -18.60 -4.58 7.52
N ALA A 208 -18.70 -5.90 7.77
CA ALA A 208 -19.41 -6.43 8.92
C ALA A 208 -18.77 -6.00 10.26
N GLN A 209 -17.43 -5.95 10.35
CA GLN A 209 -16.73 -5.48 11.54
C GLN A 209 -17.14 -4.06 11.92
N PHE A 210 -17.06 -3.13 10.98
CA PHE A 210 -17.39 -1.74 11.28
C PHE A 210 -18.89 -1.51 11.49
N LYS A 211 -19.76 -2.26 10.81
CA LYS A 211 -21.20 -2.27 11.13
C LYS A 211 -21.47 -2.78 12.54
N GLN A 212 -20.77 -3.81 12.99
CA GLN A 212 -20.87 -4.35 14.34
C GLN A 212 -20.49 -3.32 15.43
N LEU A 213 -19.60 -2.38 15.09
CA LEU A 213 -19.22 -1.24 15.94
C LEU A 213 -20.19 -0.06 15.86
N GLY A 214 -21.30 -0.18 15.12
CA GLY A 214 -22.22 0.93 14.86
C GLY A 214 -21.65 2.01 13.93
N ALA A 215 -20.56 1.73 13.25
CA ALA A 215 -19.94 2.64 12.29
C ALA A 215 -20.48 2.47 10.86
N ASN A 216 -20.13 3.39 9.96
CA ASN A 216 -20.55 3.43 8.57
C ASN A 216 -19.36 3.08 7.65
N PRO A 217 -19.11 1.80 7.30
CA PRO A 217 -18.00 1.40 6.48
C PRO A 217 -18.17 1.83 5.02
N GLN A 218 -17.08 2.37 4.43
CA GLN A 218 -16.99 2.82 3.05
C GLN A 218 -15.89 2.05 2.32
N LYS A 219 -16.24 1.23 1.32
CA LYS A 219 -15.26 0.55 0.45
C LYS A 219 -14.60 1.58 -0.46
N MET A 220 -13.28 1.74 -0.34
CA MET A 220 -12.52 2.75 -1.09
C MET A 220 -11.14 2.22 -1.47
N SER A 221 -10.60 2.61 -2.64
CA SER A 221 -9.23 2.24 -3.03
C SER A 221 -8.19 2.90 -2.11
N PHE A 222 -7.01 2.27 -1.96
CA PHE A 222 -5.97 2.78 -1.08
C PHE A 222 -5.44 4.16 -1.52
N LYS A 223 -5.45 4.43 -2.83
CA LYS A 223 -5.02 5.71 -3.40
C LYS A 223 -5.86 6.90 -2.90
N GLU A 224 -7.13 6.67 -2.61
CA GLU A 224 -8.11 7.71 -2.27
C GLU A 224 -8.19 8.02 -0.77
N VAL A 225 -7.60 7.18 0.09
CA VAL A 225 -7.80 7.25 1.55
C VAL A 225 -7.31 8.58 2.14
N TYR A 226 -6.11 9.05 1.80
CA TYR A 226 -5.59 10.31 2.35
C TYR A 226 -6.50 11.49 2.03
N GLY A 227 -6.90 11.63 0.77
CA GLY A 227 -7.83 12.68 0.36
C GLY A 227 -9.19 12.58 1.04
N GLY A 228 -9.70 11.35 1.19
CA GLY A 228 -10.97 11.10 1.90
C GLY A 228 -10.92 11.50 3.38
N LEU A 229 -9.80 11.23 4.08
CA LEU A 229 -9.57 11.67 5.46
C LEU A 229 -9.41 13.19 5.56
N GLN A 230 -8.61 13.77 4.67
CA GLN A 230 -8.34 15.21 4.65
C GLN A 230 -9.61 16.03 4.40
N THR A 231 -10.47 15.57 3.49
CA THR A 231 -11.73 16.25 3.15
C THR A 231 -12.92 15.82 4.01
N LYS A 232 -12.70 14.92 5.00
CA LYS A 232 -13.72 14.39 5.91
C LYS A 232 -14.88 13.63 5.21
N VAL A 233 -14.63 13.12 4.01
CA VAL A 233 -15.53 12.15 3.34
C VAL A 233 -15.59 10.85 4.15
N ILE A 234 -14.48 10.49 4.78
CA ILE A 234 -14.36 9.44 5.80
C ILE A 234 -13.74 10.03 7.06
N ASP A 235 -14.12 9.49 8.22
CA ASP A 235 -13.67 9.94 9.53
C ASP A 235 -12.49 9.13 10.05
N GLY A 236 -12.34 7.90 9.59
CA GLY A 236 -11.30 6.98 10.06
C GLY A 236 -10.94 5.89 9.05
N GLN A 237 -9.92 5.13 9.41
CA GLN A 237 -9.39 4.02 8.64
C GLN A 237 -8.73 2.99 9.55
N GLU A 238 -8.40 1.82 9.00
CA GLU A 238 -7.60 0.78 9.65
C GLU A 238 -6.42 0.41 8.77
N ASN A 239 -5.21 0.33 9.34
CA ASN A 239 -4.00 -0.04 8.61
C ASN A 239 -2.85 -0.43 9.54
N THR A 240 -1.78 -0.93 8.92
CA THR A 240 -0.49 -1.18 9.55
C THR A 240 0.32 0.12 9.68
N TRP A 241 1.35 0.12 10.52
CA TRP A 241 2.21 1.29 10.71
C TRP A 241 2.89 1.75 9.42
N SER A 242 3.34 0.80 8.59
CA SER A 242 3.97 1.12 7.30
C SER A 242 3.03 1.83 6.32
N ASN A 243 1.75 1.45 6.31
CA ASN A 243 0.73 2.11 5.51
C ASN A 243 0.40 3.49 6.05
N ILE A 244 0.21 3.62 7.37
CA ILE A 244 -0.12 4.88 8.04
C ILE A 244 0.99 5.90 7.83
N TYR A 245 2.26 5.51 8.04
CA TYR A 245 3.40 6.38 7.82
C TYR A 245 3.59 6.70 6.34
N GLY A 246 3.63 5.67 5.49
CA GLY A 246 3.94 5.82 4.06
C GLY A 246 2.93 6.66 3.28
N LYS A 247 1.68 6.74 3.75
CA LYS A 247 0.61 7.58 3.17
C LYS A 247 0.26 8.77 4.05
N LYS A 248 1.02 9.00 5.14
CA LYS A 248 0.86 10.17 6.02
C LYS A 248 -0.53 10.30 6.66
N PHE A 249 -1.24 9.18 6.85
CA PHE A 249 -2.58 9.23 7.43
C PHE A 249 -2.61 9.88 8.80
N PHE A 250 -1.54 9.73 9.58
CA PHE A 250 -1.40 10.32 10.91
C PHE A 250 -1.43 11.88 10.90
N GLU A 251 -1.10 12.52 9.76
CA GLU A 251 -1.14 13.99 9.64
C GLU A 251 -2.57 14.55 9.56
N VAL A 252 -3.55 13.71 9.23
CA VAL A 252 -4.96 14.08 9.03
C VAL A 252 -5.92 13.32 9.98
N GLN A 253 -5.37 12.73 11.03
CA GLN A 253 -6.11 11.99 12.06
C GLN A 253 -5.72 12.48 13.44
N ASP A 254 -6.61 12.34 14.44
CA ASP A 254 -6.34 12.68 15.83
C ASP A 254 -5.23 11.82 16.44
N GLY A 255 -5.15 10.57 16.06
CA GLY A 255 -4.15 9.62 16.51
C GLY A 255 -4.48 8.21 16.06
N VAL A 256 -3.59 7.28 16.40
CA VAL A 256 -3.69 5.86 16.05
C VAL A 256 -3.81 5.04 17.33
N THR A 257 -4.82 4.20 17.42
CA THR A 257 -4.97 3.23 18.52
C THR A 257 -4.45 1.86 18.11
N GLU A 258 -3.53 1.31 18.88
CA GLU A 258 -2.94 -0.03 18.67
C GLU A 258 -3.95 -1.12 19.02
N THR A 259 -4.92 -1.35 18.15
CA THR A 259 -5.95 -2.35 18.38
C THR A 259 -5.48 -3.77 18.08
N ASN A 260 -4.52 -3.97 17.17
CA ASN A 260 -4.07 -5.28 16.69
C ASN A 260 -5.26 -6.21 16.35
N HIS A 261 -6.32 -5.63 15.77
CA HIS A 261 -7.59 -6.31 15.54
C HIS A 261 -7.62 -7.18 14.29
N GLY A 262 -6.61 -7.09 13.45
CA GLY A 262 -6.50 -7.84 12.21
C GLY A 262 -5.11 -7.73 11.61
N ILE A 263 -4.92 -8.26 10.44
CA ILE A 263 -3.65 -8.22 9.71
C ILE A 263 -3.83 -7.60 8.33
N ILE A 264 -2.74 -7.08 7.76
CA ILE A 264 -2.60 -6.90 6.32
C ILE A 264 -1.37 -7.68 5.89
N ASP A 265 -1.62 -8.67 5.04
CA ASP A 265 -0.61 -9.36 4.27
C ASP A 265 -0.98 -9.31 2.79
N TYR A 266 -0.04 -9.67 1.95
CA TYR A 266 -0.16 -9.61 0.51
C TYR A 266 0.02 -10.99 -0.11
N LEU A 267 -0.66 -11.23 -1.23
CA LEU A 267 -0.35 -12.35 -2.11
C LEU A 267 0.35 -11.80 -3.35
N LEU A 268 1.59 -12.22 -3.55
CA LEU A 268 2.23 -12.08 -4.86
C LEU A 268 1.48 -12.99 -5.82
N VAL A 269 0.88 -12.42 -6.84
CA VAL A 269 -0.05 -13.09 -7.75
C VAL A 269 0.29 -12.78 -9.20
N THR A 270 -0.02 -13.73 -10.06
CA THR A 270 0.12 -13.65 -11.51
C THR A 270 -1.09 -14.28 -12.21
N SER A 271 -1.22 -14.08 -13.53
CA SER A 271 -2.14 -14.86 -14.36
C SER A 271 -1.68 -16.32 -14.43
N ASP A 272 -2.60 -17.27 -14.20
CA ASP A 272 -2.30 -18.72 -14.30
C ASP A 272 -1.87 -19.08 -15.73
N GLU A 273 -2.52 -18.51 -16.74
CA GLU A 273 -2.18 -18.70 -18.15
C GLU A 273 -0.77 -18.18 -18.47
N TRP A 274 -0.46 -16.94 -18.08
CA TRP A 274 0.86 -16.34 -18.31
C TRP A 274 1.97 -17.15 -17.62
N TRP A 275 1.74 -17.56 -16.37
CA TRP A 275 2.71 -18.35 -15.59
C TRP A 275 2.95 -19.73 -16.19
N ALA A 276 1.89 -20.40 -16.63
CA ALA A 276 1.98 -21.71 -17.29
C ALA A 276 2.62 -21.64 -18.68
N GLY A 277 2.46 -20.51 -19.38
CA GLY A 277 3.05 -20.26 -20.71
C GLY A 277 4.55 -19.95 -20.69
N LEU A 278 5.16 -19.66 -19.52
CA LEU A 278 6.60 -19.47 -19.41
C LEU A 278 7.36 -20.77 -19.71
N LYS A 279 8.49 -20.66 -20.40
CA LYS A 279 9.44 -21.77 -20.53
C LYS A 279 9.82 -22.30 -19.15
N PRO A 280 9.97 -23.63 -18.95
CA PRO A 280 10.26 -24.20 -17.63
C PRO A 280 11.47 -23.59 -16.94
N ASP A 281 12.58 -23.40 -17.65
CA ASP A 281 13.80 -22.82 -17.12
C ASP A 281 13.64 -21.35 -16.65
N VAL A 282 12.85 -20.56 -17.36
CA VAL A 282 12.51 -19.17 -17.00
C VAL A 282 11.63 -19.16 -15.75
N ARG A 283 10.59 -19.99 -15.76
CA ARG A 283 9.64 -20.09 -14.64
C ARG A 283 10.32 -20.56 -13.36
N ASP A 284 11.16 -21.59 -13.44
CA ASP A 284 11.86 -22.16 -12.28
C ASP A 284 12.87 -21.17 -11.69
N GLN A 285 13.63 -20.46 -12.54
CA GLN A 285 14.54 -19.41 -12.09
C GLN A 285 13.77 -18.25 -11.43
N LEU A 286 12.67 -17.80 -12.03
CA LEU A 286 11.83 -16.74 -11.48
C LEU A 286 11.21 -17.17 -10.15
N ALA A 287 10.70 -18.40 -10.04
CA ALA A 287 10.16 -18.97 -8.81
C ALA A 287 11.22 -19.01 -7.68
N LYS A 288 12.46 -19.37 -8.00
CA LYS A 288 13.59 -19.34 -7.07
C LYS A 288 13.84 -17.92 -6.54
N ILE A 289 13.97 -16.93 -7.44
CA ILE A 289 14.19 -15.53 -7.06
C ILE A 289 13.04 -15.03 -6.16
N ILE A 290 11.78 -15.31 -6.53
CA ILE A 290 10.60 -14.96 -5.73
C ILE A 290 10.69 -15.57 -4.33
N SER A 291 11.02 -16.85 -4.22
CA SER A 291 11.13 -17.54 -2.93
C SER A 291 12.19 -16.90 -2.03
N GLU A 292 13.39 -16.64 -2.56
CA GLU A 292 14.49 -16.05 -1.80
C GLU A 292 14.19 -14.61 -1.37
N VAL A 293 13.59 -13.79 -2.24
CA VAL A 293 13.12 -12.44 -1.89
C VAL A 293 12.05 -12.50 -0.80
N THR A 294 11.10 -13.44 -0.90
CA THR A 294 10.04 -13.63 0.10
C THR A 294 10.62 -13.93 1.47
N VAL A 295 11.51 -14.92 1.58
CA VAL A 295 12.14 -15.30 2.85
C VAL A 295 12.92 -14.12 3.45
N ALA A 296 13.71 -13.42 2.63
CA ALA A 296 14.52 -12.30 3.10
C ALA A 296 13.64 -11.13 3.62
N ARG A 297 12.57 -10.80 2.90
CA ARG A 297 11.75 -9.61 3.21
C ARG A 297 10.70 -9.85 4.29
N ASN A 298 10.14 -11.06 4.39
CA ASN A 298 9.20 -11.38 5.44
C ASN A 298 9.81 -11.24 6.84
N LYS A 299 11.08 -11.63 7.01
CA LYS A 299 11.82 -11.46 8.28
C LYS A 299 11.94 -10.01 8.74
N GLU A 300 11.95 -9.06 7.82
CA GLU A 300 12.15 -7.63 8.12
C GLU A 300 10.85 -6.86 8.32
N SER A 301 9.70 -7.43 7.97
CA SER A 301 8.42 -6.71 7.95
C SER A 301 8.05 -6.09 9.31
N THR A 302 8.25 -6.80 10.42
CA THR A 302 8.01 -6.31 11.77
C THR A 302 8.92 -5.13 12.11
N GLY A 303 10.23 -5.22 11.80
CA GLY A 303 11.19 -4.14 12.02
C GLY A 303 10.85 -2.88 11.21
N VAL A 304 10.40 -3.05 9.97
CA VAL A 304 9.94 -1.93 9.12
C VAL A 304 8.71 -1.26 9.72
N ASN A 305 7.74 -2.01 10.23
CA ASN A 305 6.55 -1.46 10.87
C ASN A 305 6.90 -0.71 12.15
N GLU A 306 7.73 -1.29 13.01
CA GLU A 306 8.16 -0.63 14.26
C GLU A 306 8.94 0.67 13.97
N ALA A 307 9.86 0.65 13.02
CA ALA A 307 10.57 1.85 12.60
C ALA A 307 9.62 2.94 12.08
N ASN A 308 8.56 2.56 11.36
CA ASN A 308 7.56 3.51 10.89
C ASN A 308 6.68 4.06 12.02
N LYS A 309 6.33 3.25 13.01
CA LYS A 309 5.67 3.70 14.25
C LYS A 309 6.50 4.76 14.97
N GLN A 310 7.80 4.51 15.16
CA GLN A 310 8.71 5.47 15.80
C GLN A 310 8.82 6.78 15.02
N LYS A 311 8.81 6.72 13.68
CA LYS A 311 8.81 7.92 12.83
C LYS A 311 7.51 8.72 12.95
N ILE A 312 6.36 8.07 13.11
CA ILE A 312 5.08 8.73 13.39
C ILE A 312 5.15 9.48 14.72
N ILE A 313 5.63 8.82 15.78
CA ILE A 313 5.80 9.44 17.11
C ILE A 313 6.75 10.62 17.05
N ALA A 314 7.91 10.46 16.39
CA ALA A 314 8.90 11.53 16.22
C ALA A 314 8.37 12.73 15.42
N ALA A 315 7.41 12.52 14.53
CA ALA A 315 6.72 13.57 13.79
C ALA A 315 5.53 14.21 14.56
N GLY A 316 5.34 13.87 15.85
CA GLY A 316 4.27 14.38 16.70
C GLY A 316 2.94 13.64 16.58
N GLY A 317 2.89 12.50 15.87
CA GLY A 317 1.70 11.68 15.79
C GLY A 317 1.38 10.98 17.11
N VAL A 318 0.11 10.95 17.48
CA VAL A 318 -0.36 10.34 18.74
C VAL A 318 -0.55 8.84 18.54
N VAL A 319 0.07 8.04 19.41
CA VAL A 319 -0.12 6.58 19.46
C VAL A 319 -0.75 6.24 20.82
N ARG A 320 -1.87 5.48 20.78
CA ARG A 320 -2.60 5.03 21.97
C ARG A 320 -2.51 3.53 22.10
N THR A 321 -2.04 3.06 23.26
CA THR A 321 -2.03 1.64 23.60
C THR A 321 -3.24 1.32 24.48
N LEU A 322 -3.96 0.25 24.15
CA LEU A 322 -5.09 -0.22 24.91
C LEU A 322 -4.60 -1.02 26.14
N ASN A 323 -5.21 -0.79 27.30
CA ASN A 323 -5.03 -1.69 28.44
C ASN A 323 -5.80 -3.01 28.22
N ALA A 324 -5.65 -3.98 29.12
CA ALA A 324 -6.24 -5.32 29.00
C ALA A 324 -7.77 -5.30 28.91
N GLU A 325 -8.43 -4.44 29.69
CA GLU A 325 -9.89 -4.31 29.72
C GLU A 325 -10.40 -3.69 28.42
N GLN A 326 -9.76 -2.60 27.98
CA GLN A 326 -10.08 -1.95 26.72
C GLN A 326 -9.91 -2.92 25.54
N ARG A 327 -8.77 -3.64 25.48
CA ARG A 327 -8.53 -4.66 24.44
C ARG A 327 -9.59 -5.76 24.48
N LYS A 328 -9.95 -6.24 25.68
CA LYS A 328 -11.01 -7.25 25.84
C LYS A 328 -12.35 -6.73 25.29
N ALA A 329 -12.71 -5.47 25.56
CA ALA A 329 -13.93 -4.88 25.04
C ALA A 329 -13.97 -4.91 23.50
N TRP A 330 -12.85 -4.61 22.80
CA TRP A 330 -12.76 -4.70 21.35
C TRP A 330 -12.90 -6.14 20.85
N VAL A 331 -12.26 -7.11 21.51
CA VAL A 331 -12.39 -8.55 21.18
C VAL A 331 -13.83 -9.00 21.30
N ASP A 332 -14.49 -8.72 22.44
CA ASP A 332 -15.86 -9.13 22.71
C ASP A 332 -16.86 -8.51 21.71
N ALA A 333 -16.66 -7.23 21.37
CA ALA A 333 -17.52 -6.53 20.42
C ALA A 333 -17.41 -7.11 18.99
N LEU A 334 -16.23 -7.55 18.56
CA LEU A 334 -16.00 -8.00 17.18
C LEU A 334 -16.08 -9.52 17.00
N LYS A 335 -15.90 -10.32 18.04
CA LYS A 335 -15.97 -11.80 17.95
C LYS A 335 -17.26 -12.32 17.28
N PRO A 336 -18.44 -11.75 17.48
CA PRO A 336 -19.67 -12.21 16.83
C PRO A 336 -19.63 -12.15 15.28
N VAL A 337 -18.74 -11.34 14.68
CA VAL A 337 -18.56 -11.24 13.23
C VAL A 337 -18.16 -12.60 12.64
N TRP A 338 -17.39 -13.41 13.35
CA TRP A 338 -16.91 -14.71 12.86
C TRP A 338 -18.04 -15.59 12.37
N LYS A 339 -19.12 -15.70 13.18
CA LYS A 339 -20.27 -16.56 12.90
C LYS A 339 -20.91 -16.29 11.54
N GLN A 340 -20.80 -15.05 11.02
CA GLN A 340 -21.37 -14.66 9.74
C GLN A 340 -20.57 -15.24 8.56
N PHE A 341 -19.29 -15.61 8.76
CA PHE A 341 -18.37 -15.97 7.69
C PHE A 341 -17.73 -17.36 7.85
N GLU A 342 -17.98 -18.07 8.95
CA GLU A 342 -17.41 -19.42 9.22
C GLU A 342 -17.71 -20.39 8.07
N GLY A 343 -18.91 -20.37 7.51
CA GLY A 343 -19.30 -21.24 6.41
C GLY A 343 -18.54 -20.94 5.11
N ASP A 344 -18.23 -19.71 4.83
CA ASP A 344 -17.47 -19.29 3.64
C ASP A 344 -15.97 -19.60 3.77
N VAL A 345 -15.42 -19.37 4.95
CA VAL A 345 -14.01 -19.67 5.28
C VAL A 345 -13.77 -21.16 5.30
N GLY A 346 -14.57 -21.90 6.07
CA GLY A 346 -14.44 -23.32 6.33
C GLY A 346 -13.78 -23.61 7.68
N ALA A 347 -14.28 -24.65 8.34
CA ALA A 347 -13.83 -25.05 9.67
C ALA A 347 -12.34 -25.48 9.69
N ASP A 348 -11.88 -26.10 8.63
CA ASP A 348 -10.49 -26.52 8.43
C ASP A 348 -9.49 -25.36 8.49
N LEU A 349 -9.77 -24.26 7.78
CA LEU A 349 -8.92 -23.05 7.81
C LEU A 349 -8.96 -22.36 9.17
N ILE A 350 -10.14 -22.31 9.83
CA ILE A 350 -10.28 -21.71 11.15
C ILE A 350 -9.48 -22.52 12.18
N ALA A 351 -9.58 -23.86 12.14
CA ALA A 351 -8.83 -24.73 13.04
C ALA A 351 -7.32 -24.62 12.82
N ALA A 352 -6.87 -24.56 11.57
CA ALA A 352 -5.45 -24.36 11.25
C ALA A 352 -4.93 -23.01 11.75
N ALA A 353 -5.71 -21.92 11.61
CA ALA A 353 -5.34 -20.62 12.15
C ALA A 353 -5.26 -20.61 13.68
N GLN A 354 -6.18 -21.30 14.35
CA GLN A 354 -6.15 -21.45 15.81
C GLN A 354 -4.95 -22.28 16.28
N THR A 355 -4.57 -23.33 15.55
CA THR A 355 -3.36 -24.13 15.80
C THR A 355 -2.11 -23.26 15.66
N ALA A 356 -2.04 -22.44 14.61
CA ALA A 356 -0.95 -21.51 14.38
C ALA A 356 -0.81 -20.48 15.52
N ASN A 357 -1.92 -20.02 16.11
CA ASN A 357 -1.90 -19.15 17.30
C ASN A 357 -1.29 -19.84 18.53
N ALA A 358 -1.49 -21.14 18.69
CA ALA A 358 -0.95 -21.92 19.81
C ALA A 358 0.57 -22.20 19.67
N GLY A 359 1.23 -21.75 18.61
CA GLY A 359 2.65 -21.97 18.38
C GLY A 359 3.02 -23.40 17.95
N LYS A 360 2.02 -24.13 17.43
CA LYS A 360 2.15 -25.53 16.98
C LYS A 360 2.18 -25.61 15.47
#